data_7417d2ce950cbc79f9746950765baea7
#
_entry.id   7417d2ce950cbc79f9746950765baea7
#
_cell.length_a   1.000
_cell.length_b   1.000
_cell.length_c   1.000
_cell.angle_alpha   90.00
_cell.angle_beta   90.00
_cell.angle_gamma   90.00
#
_symmetry.space_group_name_H-M   'P 1'
#
loop_
_entity.id
_entity.type
_entity.pdbx_description
1 polymer ?
#
loop_
_entity_poly.entity_id
_entity_poly.type
_entity_poly.pdbx_seq_one_letter_code
_entity_poly.pdbx_strand_id
1 'polypeptide(L)'
;MSSISTKRSGSTLVYASAPQYIDSICDALQGVDHIRAWRRGELPAYLNYGTNPNMGDVVVLPDVGWLFADKPSKKQRGSHGFDHMAADMQVGFRAVGPDFKVGYEKPDRFRNVCVYPLLCYLLGVNPSPNDGSLDEVRDMLR
;
A
#
# COMPACT_ATOMS: atom_id res chain seq x y z
N MET A 1 15.81 -23.35 -1.27
CA MET A 1 16.09 -22.16 -2.10
C MET A 1 15.09 -21.08 -1.69
N SER A 2 15.57 -19.92 -1.27
CA SER A 2 14.69 -18.75 -1.02
C SER A 2 14.06 -18.31 -2.33
N SER A 3 12.77 -17.96 -2.32
CA SER A 3 12.06 -17.50 -3.50
C SER A 3 11.69 -16.02 -3.36
N ILE A 4 11.90 -15.28 -4.43
CA ILE A 4 11.46 -13.88 -4.55
C ILE A 4 10.29 -13.87 -5.52
N SER A 5 9.16 -13.30 -5.12
CA SER A 5 8.02 -13.12 -6.03
C SER A 5 8.29 -11.93 -6.93
N THR A 6 8.91 -12.17 -8.07
CA THR A 6 9.27 -11.14 -9.06
C THR A 6 8.28 -11.11 -10.22
N LYS A 7 7.09 -10.57 -9.98
CA LYS A 7 6.38 -9.88 -11.07
C LYS A 7 6.72 -8.40 -10.93
N ARG A 8 6.95 -7.69 -12.04
CA ARG A 8 7.25 -6.25 -12.06
C ARG A 8 6.32 -5.51 -11.10
N SER A 9 6.85 -5.06 -9.97
CA SER A 9 6.09 -4.51 -8.86
C SER A 9 6.86 -3.38 -8.20
N GLY A 10 6.12 -2.43 -7.62
CA GLY A 10 6.68 -1.44 -6.72
C GLY A 10 7.15 -2.06 -5.42
N SER A 11 6.51 -3.09 -4.90
CA SER A 11 6.93 -3.81 -3.69
C SER A 11 7.10 -5.29 -3.98
N THR A 12 7.91 -5.99 -3.18
CA THR A 12 8.08 -7.44 -3.30
C THR A 12 8.20 -8.11 -1.94
N LEU A 13 7.92 -9.41 -1.93
CA LEU A 13 8.02 -10.26 -0.76
C LEU A 13 9.11 -11.31 -0.99
N VAL A 14 9.91 -11.53 0.03
CA VAL A 14 10.91 -12.59 0.06
C VAL A 14 10.47 -13.67 1.03
N TYR A 15 10.52 -14.90 0.57
CA TYR A 15 10.24 -16.09 1.36
C TYR A 15 11.55 -16.79 1.63
N ALA A 16 11.96 -16.87 2.88
CA ALA A 16 13.16 -17.56 3.28
C ALA A 16 12.96 -19.08 3.17
N SER A 17 13.99 -19.82 2.74
CA SER A 17 13.95 -21.29 2.70
C SER A 17 13.94 -21.93 4.09
N ALA A 18 14.42 -21.20 5.11
CA ALA A 18 14.34 -21.57 6.51
C ALA A 18 14.45 -20.31 7.40
N PRO A 19 13.87 -20.30 8.62
CA PRO A 19 13.83 -19.14 9.50
C PRO A 19 15.21 -18.54 9.83
N GLN A 20 16.24 -19.36 9.94
CA GLN A 20 17.60 -18.90 10.25
C GLN A 20 18.22 -17.99 9.18
N TYR A 21 17.64 -17.92 7.96
CA TYR A 21 18.13 -17.07 6.89
C TYR A 21 17.44 -15.70 6.82
N ILE A 22 16.37 -15.49 7.61
CA ILE A 22 15.58 -14.25 7.53
C ILE A 22 16.44 -13.03 7.84
N ASP A 23 17.23 -13.11 8.93
CA ASP A 23 18.09 -12.00 9.36
C ASP A 23 19.13 -11.65 8.31
N SER A 24 19.87 -12.66 7.83
CA SER A 24 20.91 -12.43 6.82
C SER A 24 20.36 -11.91 5.49
N ILE A 25 19.15 -12.33 5.11
CA ILE A 25 18.47 -11.80 3.91
C ILE A 25 18.08 -10.33 4.13
N CYS A 26 17.50 -10.01 5.28
CA CYS A 26 17.08 -8.65 5.58
C CYS A 26 18.28 -7.70 5.62
N ASP A 27 19.36 -8.08 6.30
CA ASP A 27 20.59 -7.30 6.42
C ASP A 27 21.25 -7.08 5.06
N ALA A 28 21.30 -8.10 4.21
CA ALA A 28 21.84 -7.98 2.87
C ALA A 28 21.01 -7.00 2.00
N LEU A 29 19.69 -6.99 2.15
CA LEU A 29 18.80 -6.11 1.40
C LEU A 29 18.83 -4.66 1.91
N GLN A 30 19.06 -4.44 3.22
CA GLN A 30 19.19 -3.08 3.77
C GLN A 30 20.44 -2.34 3.25
N GLY A 31 21.45 -3.06 2.77
CA GLY A 31 22.65 -2.49 2.15
C GLY A 31 22.50 -2.12 0.66
N VAL A 32 21.32 -2.35 0.07
CA VAL A 32 21.08 -2.07 -1.35
C VAL A 32 20.44 -0.69 -1.53
N ASP A 33 21.01 0.13 -2.41
CA ASP A 33 20.47 1.45 -2.72
C ASP A 33 19.06 1.38 -3.31
N HIS A 34 18.26 2.41 -3.02
CA HIS A 34 16.90 2.58 -3.54
C HIS A 34 15.88 1.56 -3.10
N ILE A 35 16.16 0.79 -2.05
CA ILE A 35 15.19 -0.08 -1.41
C ILE A 35 15.24 0.05 0.12
N ARG A 36 14.13 -0.28 0.74
CA ARG A 36 14.01 -0.48 2.19
C ARG A 36 13.49 -1.88 2.44
N ALA A 37 14.06 -2.59 3.38
CA ALA A 37 13.68 -3.95 3.70
C ALA A 37 13.38 -4.09 5.20
N TRP A 38 12.36 -4.86 5.54
CA TRP A 38 11.96 -5.14 6.91
C TRP A 38 11.54 -6.59 7.06
N ARG A 39 11.80 -7.16 8.21
CA ARG A 39 11.19 -8.43 8.59
C ARG A 39 9.69 -8.27 8.72
N ARG A 40 8.94 -9.32 8.44
CA ARG A 40 7.51 -9.36 8.75
C ARG A 40 7.27 -9.01 10.21
N GLY A 41 6.35 -8.08 10.47
CA GLY A 41 6.03 -7.58 11.80
C GLY A 41 6.87 -6.38 12.26
N GLU A 42 7.93 -6.01 11.56
CA GLU A 42 8.82 -4.89 11.92
C GLU A 42 8.64 -3.66 11.01
N LEU A 43 7.65 -3.68 10.14
CA LEU A 43 7.39 -2.54 9.25
C LEU A 43 6.96 -1.30 10.05
N PRO A 44 7.29 -0.09 9.58
CA PRO A 44 6.77 1.14 10.17
C PRO A 44 5.25 1.11 10.27
N ALA A 45 4.71 1.50 11.42
CA ALA A 45 3.27 1.41 11.72
C ALA A 45 2.39 2.18 10.70
N TYR A 46 2.90 3.27 10.12
CA TYR A 46 2.15 4.06 9.14
C TYR A 46 1.81 3.30 7.86
N LEU A 47 2.59 2.27 7.52
CA LEU A 47 2.33 1.44 6.34
C LEU A 47 1.08 0.55 6.51
N ASN A 48 0.61 0.31 7.74
CA ASN A 48 -0.51 -0.57 8.06
C ASN A 48 -0.41 -1.93 7.34
N TYR A 49 0.79 -2.48 7.28
CA TYR A 49 1.13 -3.67 6.52
C TYR A 49 2.18 -4.50 7.26
N GLY A 50 2.24 -5.79 6.97
CA GLY A 50 3.34 -6.62 7.47
C GLY A 50 2.99 -7.57 8.63
N THR A 51 1.73 -7.62 9.07
CA THR A 51 1.33 -8.46 10.23
C THR A 51 0.69 -9.80 9.84
N ASN A 52 0.30 -9.99 8.58
CA ASN A 52 -0.35 -11.21 8.13
C ASN A 52 0.65 -12.39 8.11
N PRO A 53 0.38 -13.51 8.79
CA PRO A 53 1.28 -14.66 8.85
C PRO A 53 1.50 -15.35 7.49
N ASN A 54 0.60 -15.15 6.52
CA ASN A 54 0.68 -15.76 5.19
C ASN A 54 1.50 -14.95 4.18
N MET A 55 2.02 -13.78 4.58
CA MET A 55 2.90 -13.01 3.73
C MET A 55 4.36 -13.44 3.85
N GLY A 56 5.21 -12.97 2.94
CA GLY A 56 6.65 -13.26 2.96
C GLY A 56 7.34 -12.86 4.28
N ASP A 57 8.49 -13.43 4.51
CA ASP A 57 9.27 -13.22 5.74
C ASP A 57 9.98 -11.86 5.76
N VAL A 58 10.33 -11.34 4.57
CA VAL A 58 10.89 -10.00 4.39
C VAL A 58 10.07 -9.23 3.36
N VAL A 59 9.73 -8.00 3.70
CA VAL A 59 9.04 -7.05 2.83
C VAL A 59 10.06 -6.07 2.29
N VAL A 60 10.06 -5.86 0.98
CA VAL A 60 10.97 -4.93 0.32
C VAL A 60 10.18 -3.89 -0.45
N LEU A 61 10.47 -2.62 -0.17
CA LEU A 61 9.80 -1.47 -0.77
C LEU A 61 10.85 -0.60 -1.48
N PRO A 62 10.72 -0.39 -2.80
CA PRO A 62 11.65 0.47 -3.52
C PRO A 62 11.29 1.94 -3.36
N ASP A 63 12.25 2.81 -3.63
CA ASP A 63 11.99 4.24 -3.81
C ASP A 63 11.09 4.49 -5.03
N VAL A 64 10.35 5.59 -5.01
CA VAL A 64 9.52 5.99 -6.16
C VAL A 64 10.38 6.11 -7.41
N GLY A 65 9.90 5.51 -8.50
CA GLY A 65 10.62 5.46 -9.78
C GLY A 65 11.51 4.22 -9.97
N TRP A 66 11.68 3.41 -8.93
CA TRP A 66 12.42 2.15 -9.00
C TRP A 66 11.48 0.94 -8.99
N LEU A 67 11.82 -0.10 -9.72
CA LEU A 67 10.99 -1.30 -9.86
C LEU A 67 11.84 -2.55 -9.78
N PHE A 68 11.29 -3.58 -9.13
CA PHE A 68 11.83 -4.93 -9.23
C PHE A 68 11.46 -5.51 -10.60
N ALA A 69 12.46 -5.95 -11.35
CA ALA A 69 12.27 -6.61 -12.65
C ALA A 69 13.46 -7.49 -13.00
N ASP A 70 13.21 -8.61 -13.67
CA ASP A 70 14.27 -9.51 -14.16
C ASP A 70 15.12 -8.86 -15.25
N LYS A 71 14.53 -7.95 -16.02
CA LYS A 71 15.19 -7.22 -17.09
C LYS A 71 14.71 -5.78 -17.18
N PRO A 72 15.61 -4.81 -17.44
CA PRO A 72 15.21 -3.43 -17.68
C PRO A 72 14.22 -3.31 -18.85
N SER A 73 13.25 -2.44 -18.72
CA SER A 73 12.28 -2.17 -19.79
C SER A 73 12.14 -0.66 -20.02
N LYS A 74 12.47 -0.22 -21.22
CA LYS A 74 12.29 1.18 -21.66
C LYS A 74 10.81 1.54 -21.95
N LYS A 75 9.90 0.54 -21.96
CA LYS A 75 8.49 0.73 -22.32
C LYS A 75 7.58 1.03 -21.14
N GLN A 76 7.99 0.74 -19.91
CA GLN A 76 7.17 0.96 -18.74
C GLN A 76 7.31 2.42 -18.28
N ARG A 77 6.21 3.18 -18.29
CA ARG A 77 6.19 4.60 -17.93
C ARG A 77 5.46 4.88 -16.61
N GLY A 78 4.87 3.87 -15.99
CA GLY A 78 4.15 4.01 -14.73
C GLY A 78 4.06 2.67 -14.01
N SER A 79 3.93 2.73 -12.70
CA SER A 79 3.73 1.58 -11.82
C SER A 79 3.04 2.03 -10.53
N HIS A 80 2.72 1.07 -9.67
CA HIS A 80 2.11 1.26 -8.37
C HIS A 80 2.81 0.37 -7.32
N GLY A 81 2.36 0.41 -6.06
CA GLY A 81 2.93 -0.43 -5.00
C GLY A 81 4.16 0.18 -4.33
N PHE A 82 4.32 1.50 -4.42
CA PHE A 82 5.30 2.28 -3.66
C PHE A 82 4.73 2.71 -2.32
N ASP A 83 5.52 3.43 -1.54
CA ASP A 83 5.07 4.05 -0.30
C ASP A 83 3.84 4.92 -0.55
N HIS A 84 2.73 4.62 0.13
CA HIS A 84 1.46 5.32 -0.08
C HIS A 84 1.49 6.80 0.35
N MET A 85 2.50 7.20 1.14
CA MET A 85 2.73 8.60 1.51
C MET A 85 3.40 9.42 0.40
N ALA A 86 3.95 8.74 -0.63
CA ALA A 86 4.55 9.43 -1.75
C ALA A 86 3.52 10.22 -2.57
N ALA A 87 3.88 11.42 -3.00
CA ALA A 87 2.98 12.30 -3.75
C ALA A 87 2.45 11.64 -5.04
N ASP A 88 3.32 10.87 -5.72
CA ASP A 88 2.98 10.18 -6.97
C ASP A 88 2.03 8.99 -6.78
N MET A 89 1.79 8.57 -5.53
CA MET A 89 0.83 7.50 -5.21
C MET A 89 -0.58 8.01 -4.92
N GLN A 90 -0.80 9.32 -5.00
CA GLN A 90 -2.11 9.90 -4.81
C GLN A 90 -3.00 9.70 -6.03
N VAL A 91 -4.28 9.46 -5.77
CA VAL A 91 -5.28 9.22 -6.80
C VAL A 91 -6.44 10.19 -6.65
N GLY A 92 -7.11 10.50 -7.78
CA GLY A 92 -8.34 11.28 -7.78
C GLY A 92 -9.52 10.44 -7.30
N PHE A 93 -10.37 11.04 -6.45
CA PHE A 93 -11.67 10.49 -6.08
C PHE A 93 -12.77 11.38 -6.64
N ARG A 94 -13.78 10.79 -7.26
CA ARG A 94 -14.98 11.50 -7.74
C ARG A 94 -16.22 10.70 -7.40
N ALA A 95 -17.19 11.38 -6.80
CA ALA A 95 -18.48 10.78 -6.47
C ALA A 95 -19.63 11.65 -6.98
N VAL A 96 -20.71 11.00 -7.43
CA VAL A 96 -21.93 11.66 -7.90
C VAL A 96 -23.11 10.85 -7.42
N GLY A 97 -24.13 11.51 -6.92
CA GLY A 97 -25.36 10.89 -6.44
C GLY A 97 -26.18 11.82 -5.54
N PRO A 98 -27.39 11.40 -5.14
CA PRO A 98 -28.29 12.22 -4.34
C PRO A 98 -27.74 12.57 -2.96
N ASP A 99 -26.88 11.74 -2.40
CA ASP A 99 -26.33 11.89 -1.05
C ASP A 99 -25.08 12.77 -1.02
N PHE A 100 -24.50 13.09 -2.18
CA PHE A 100 -23.30 13.93 -2.27
C PHE A 100 -23.65 15.40 -2.48
N LYS A 101 -22.84 16.29 -1.91
CA LYS A 101 -22.90 17.74 -2.19
C LYS A 101 -22.58 17.99 -3.66
N VAL A 102 -23.33 18.87 -4.28
CA VAL A 102 -23.11 19.30 -5.68
C VAL A 102 -22.04 20.38 -5.72
N GLY A 103 -21.07 20.24 -6.62
CA GLY A 103 -20.00 21.22 -6.79
C GLY A 103 -19.05 21.34 -5.60
N TYR A 104 -19.01 20.34 -4.74
CA TYR A 104 -18.12 20.31 -3.59
C TYR A 104 -16.75 19.76 -4.00
N GLU A 105 -15.72 20.44 -3.60
CA GLU A 105 -14.33 19.99 -3.68
C GLU A 105 -13.77 19.87 -2.27
N LYS A 106 -13.34 18.65 -1.92
CA LYS A 106 -12.75 18.38 -0.60
C LYS A 106 -11.35 18.98 -0.53
N PRO A 107 -11.08 19.90 0.42
CA PRO A 107 -9.79 20.58 0.49
C PRO A 107 -8.66 19.66 0.94
N ASP A 108 -8.99 18.69 1.79
CA ASP A 108 -8.02 17.78 2.39
C ASP A 108 -8.06 16.41 1.73
N ARG A 109 -6.91 15.77 1.69
CA ARG A 109 -6.78 14.37 1.29
C ARG A 109 -7.39 13.47 2.35
N PHE A 110 -7.89 12.33 1.93
CA PHE A 110 -8.38 11.29 2.82
C PHE A 110 -7.78 9.92 2.42
N ARG A 111 -7.76 9.00 3.38
CA ARG A 111 -7.22 7.66 3.15
C ARG A 111 -8.19 6.82 2.31
N ASN A 112 -7.66 6.08 1.34
CA ASN A 112 -8.48 5.22 0.46
C ASN A 112 -9.35 4.22 1.24
N VAL A 113 -8.89 3.74 2.40
CA VAL A 113 -9.65 2.82 3.27
C VAL A 113 -10.96 3.42 3.78
N CYS A 114 -11.12 4.75 3.76
CA CYS A 114 -12.36 5.44 4.15
C CYS A 114 -13.50 5.30 3.13
N VAL A 115 -13.20 4.83 1.92
CA VAL A 115 -14.24 4.55 0.91
C VAL A 115 -15.14 3.40 1.35
N TYR A 116 -14.62 2.40 2.06
CA TYR A 116 -15.42 1.28 2.55
C TYR A 116 -16.52 1.72 3.55
N PRO A 117 -16.21 2.40 4.67
CA PRO A 117 -17.25 2.89 5.58
C PRO A 117 -18.18 3.94 4.93
N LEU A 118 -17.70 4.72 3.94
CA LEU A 118 -18.55 5.60 3.17
C LEU A 118 -19.61 4.81 2.38
N LEU A 119 -19.23 3.76 1.68
CA LEU A 119 -20.17 2.91 0.95
C LEU A 119 -21.12 2.20 1.88
N CYS A 120 -20.66 1.71 3.03
CA CYS A 120 -21.53 1.11 4.04
C CYS A 120 -22.60 2.10 4.53
N TYR A 121 -22.22 3.34 4.82
CA TYR A 121 -23.14 4.39 5.22
C TYR A 121 -24.20 4.67 4.15
N LEU A 122 -23.79 4.83 2.89
CA LEU A 122 -24.70 5.09 1.77
C LEU A 122 -25.67 3.93 1.51
N LEU A 123 -25.27 2.71 1.80
CA LEU A 123 -26.08 1.50 1.64
C LEU A 123 -26.91 1.16 2.90
N GLY A 124 -26.76 1.89 3.99
CA GLY A 124 -27.44 1.62 5.27
C GLY A 124 -27.01 0.31 5.93
N VAL A 125 -25.77 -0.15 5.70
CA VAL A 125 -25.21 -1.37 6.29
C VAL A 125 -24.11 -1.04 7.29
N ASN A 126 -23.96 -1.86 8.31
CA ASN A 126 -22.89 -1.71 9.29
C ASN A 126 -21.55 -2.19 8.69
N PRO A 127 -20.48 -1.40 8.76
CA PRO A 127 -19.18 -1.84 8.32
C PRO A 127 -18.60 -2.90 9.27
N SER A 128 -17.91 -3.90 8.71
CA SER A 128 -17.04 -4.76 9.49
C SER A 128 -15.85 -3.95 10.06
N PRO A 129 -15.17 -4.43 11.12
CA PRO A 129 -13.96 -3.79 11.62
C PRO A 129 -12.96 -3.51 10.48
N ASN A 130 -12.48 -2.27 10.39
CA ASN A 130 -11.59 -1.81 9.34
C ASN A 130 -10.80 -0.57 9.79
N ASP A 131 -9.82 -0.15 9.02
CA ASP A 131 -8.93 0.98 9.35
C ASP A 131 -9.46 2.33 8.83
N GLY A 132 -10.60 2.37 8.14
CA GLY A 132 -11.23 3.58 7.61
C GLY A 132 -12.10 4.26 8.64
N SER A 133 -12.28 5.58 8.49
CA SER A 133 -13.23 6.38 9.26
C SER A 133 -14.19 7.13 8.33
N LEU A 134 -15.49 7.06 8.63
CA LEU A 134 -16.49 7.85 7.91
C LEU A 134 -16.28 9.36 8.15
N ASP A 135 -15.73 9.74 9.29
CA ASP A 135 -15.55 11.15 9.65
C ASP A 135 -14.58 11.88 8.74
N GLU A 136 -13.60 11.16 8.16
CA GLU A 136 -12.67 11.75 7.17
C GLU A 136 -13.35 12.15 5.86
N VAL A 137 -14.53 11.62 5.57
CA VAL A 137 -15.22 11.79 4.27
C VAL A 137 -16.66 12.24 4.39
N ARG A 138 -17.18 12.37 5.61
CA ARG A 138 -18.56 12.78 5.89
C ARG A 138 -18.89 14.17 5.36
N ASP A 139 -17.92 15.06 5.29
CA ASP A 139 -18.05 16.41 4.78
C ASP A 139 -18.43 16.50 3.29
N MET A 140 -18.26 15.42 2.54
CA MET A 140 -18.71 15.31 1.14
C MET A 140 -20.21 15.02 1.01
N LEU A 141 -20.86 14.60 2.10
CA LEU A 141 -22.28 14.24 2.12
C LEU A 141 -23.16 15.45 2.41
N ARG A 142 -24.43 15.36 2.01
CA ARG A 142 -25.48 16.36 2.31
C ARG A 142 -25.96 16.31 3.73
#